data_0090ae2cc106581883b4cca1feb00782
#
_entry.id   0090ae2cc106581883b4cca1feb00782
#
_cell.length_a   1.000
_cell.length_b   1.000
_cell.length_c   1.000
_cell.angle_alpha   90.00
_cell.angle_beta   90.00
_cell.angle_gamma   90.00
#
_symmetry.space_group_name_H-M   'P 1'
#
loop_
_entity.id
_entity.type
_entity.pdbx_description
1 polymer ?
#
loop_
_entity_poly.entity_id
_entity_poly.type
_entity_poly.pdbx_seq_one_letter_code
_entity_poly.pdbx_strand_id
1 'polypeptide(L)'
;MYGWRAKIGHVAPSRGDTLVYEFYQMLPQGFMILNSTGTIRQLVDADFERQLQRIEEAAADLVDNKCDSIIIGGSPLFTKLGHGSDIEMGKRLTTKFGVPVAPGITGEIEALKSLNIKKLVVATPHEDTLNERMKAFLEASGFNVLKIQGYGVRKNADLTDMDVHAAYKIAKRLYEQAPEADGVFVPCPRWPTITDVDLLEREIGKPVITSCQAYIWHALKMAKVKQEVTGFGSLMASLAN
;
A
#
# COMPACT_ATOMS: atom_id res chain seq x y z
N MET A 1 -2.33 -14.87 -24.17
CA MET A 1 -2.81 -15.02 -22.75
C MET A 1 -2.64 -13.69 -22.04
N TYR A 2 -3.64 -13.18 -21.33
CA TYR A 2 -3.48 -12.00 -20.49
C TYR A 2 -2.67 -12.37 -19.22
N GLY A 3 -1.90 -11.42 -18.66
CA GLY A 3 -1.06 -11.68 -17.48
C GLY A 3 0.12 -12.62 -17.76
N TRP A 4 0.67 -12.59 -18.96
CA TRP A 4 1.75 -13.50 -19.36
C TRP A 4 3.10 -13.16 -18.72
N ARG A 5 3.26 -11.94 -18.19
CA ARG A 5 4.46 -11.52 -17.44
C ARG A 5 4.31 -11.78 -15.93
N ALA A 6 3.16 -11.41 -15.36
CA ALA A 6 2.75 -11.76 -14.01
C ALA A 6 1.25 -11.50 -13.80
N LYS A 7 0.66 -12.36 -12.95
CA LYS A 7 -0.68 -12.18 -12.38
C LYS A 7 -0.53 -11.90 -10.90
N ILE A 8 -0.96 -10.72 -10.49
CA ILE A 8 -0.92 -10.29 -9.09
C ILE A 8 -2.30 -10.44 -8.47
N GLY A 9 -2.40 -11.18 -7.38
CA GLY A 9 -3.62 -11.29 -6.59
C GLY A 9 -3.70 -10.14 -5.57
N HIS A 10 -4.88 -9.57 -5.40
CA HIS A 10 -5.14 -8.57 -4.37
C HIS A 10 -6.38 -8.95 -3.57
N VAL A 11 -6.20 -9.29 -2.30
CA VAL A 11 -7.28 -9.41 -1.35
C VAL A 11 -7.66 -8.00 -0.90
N ALA A 12 -8.60 -7.39 -1.62
CA ALA A 12 -9.05 -6.03 -1.33
C ALA A 12 -10.01 -6.04 -0.13
N PRO A 13 -9.80 -5.23 0.91
CA PRO A 13 -10.72 -5.17 2.05
C PRO A 13 -12.08 -4.57 1.69
N SER A 14 -12.14 -3.86 0.57
CA SER A 14 -13.36 -3.32 -0.04
C SER A 14 -13.17 -3.31 -1.55
N ARG A 15 -13.77 -2.36 -2.30
CA ARG A 15 -13.47 -2.18 -3.73
C ARG A 15 -11.96 -1.98 -3.92
N GLY A 16 -11.41 -2.50 -4.97
CA GLY A 16 -10.00 -2.31 -5.33
C GLY A 16 -9.81 -1.36 -6.51
N ASP A 17 -10.78 -0.50 -6.77
CA ASP A 17 -10.89 0.35 -7.96
C ASP A 17 -9.67 1.25 -8.17
N THR A 18 -9.27 2.04 -7.17
CA THR A 18 -8.09 2.92 -7.28
C THR A 18 -6.82 2.13 -7.52
N LEU A 19 -6.55 1.08 -6.71
CA LEU A 19 -5.34 0.26 -6.90
C LEU A 19 -5.32 -0.38 -8.29
N VAL A 20 -6.46 -0.90 -8.80
CA VAL A 20 -6.54 -1.50 -10.14
C VAL A 20 -6.27 -0.46 -11.21
N TYR A 21 -6.88 0.73 -11.10
CA TYR A 21 -6.63 1.81 -12.05
C TYR A 21 -5.16 2.23 -12.06
N GLU A 22 -4.58 2.50 -10.89
CA GLU A 22 -3.18 2.90 -10.75
C GLU A 22 -2.20 1.79 -11.19
N PHE A 23 -2.54 0.51 -10.95
CA PHE A 23 -1.77 -0.64 -11.45
C PHE A 23 -1.58 -0.59 -12.97
N TYR A 24 -2.67 -0.37 -13.71
CA TYR A 24 -2.61 -0.31 -15.17
C TYR A 24 -2.04 1.01 -15.72
N GLN A 25 -1.97 2.05 -14.90
CA GLN A 25 -1.23 3.27 -15.24
C GLN A 25 0.29 3.08 -15.11
N MET A 26 0.73 2.33 -14.10
CA MET A 26 2.16 2.13 -13.83
C MET A 26 2.79 1.01 -14.64
N LEU A 27 2.05 -0.04 -14.97
CA LEU A 27 2.62 -1.24 -15.58
C LEU A 27 2.25 -1.37 -17.07
N PRO A 28 3.21 -1.82 -17.91
CA PRO A 28 2.95 -2.05 -19.33
C PRO A 28 2.11 -3.31 -19.55
N GLN A 29 1.78 -3.58 -20.81
CA GLN A 29 1.06 -4.79 -21.19
C GLN A 29 1.77 -6.07 -20.73
N GLY A 30 0.98 -7.08 -20.39
CA GLY A 30 1.46 -8.38 -19.93
C GLY A 30 1.32 -8.61 -18.44
N PHE A 31 1.05 -7.57 -17.66
CA PHE A 31 0.69 -7.69 -16.25
C PHE A 31 -0.82 -7.76 -16.07
N MET A 32 -1.26 -8.43 -15.02
CA MET A 32 -2.68 -8.55 -14.65
C MET A 32 -2.83 -8.48 -13.14
N ILE A 33 -3.87 -7.78 -12.69
CA ILE A 33 -4.28 -7.81 -11.28
C ILE A 33 -5.66 -8.46 -11.16
N LEU A 34 -5.81 -9.39 -10.23
CA LEU A 34 -7.07 -10.01 -9.85
C LEU A 34 -7.45 -9.57 -8.44
N ASN A 35 -8.69 -9.10 -8.28
CA ASN A 35 -9.19 -8.68 -6.98
C ASN A 35 -10.21 -9.67 -6.41
N SER A 36 -9.97 -10.17 -5.20
CA SER A 36 -11.01 -10.73 -4.35
C SER A 36 -11.49 -9.63 -3.41
N THR A 37 -12.72 -9.15 -3.62
CA THR A 37 -13.23 -7.92 -3.02
C THR A 37 -13.95 -8.19 -1.70
N GLY A 38 -13.54 -7.49 -0.64
CA GLY A 38 -14.19 -7.50 0.66
C GLY A 38 -15.37 -6.50 0.78
N THR A 39 -15.86 -6.33 2.01
CA THR A 39 -17.10 -5.58 2.28
C THR A 39 -16.95 -4.51 3.36
N ILE A 40 -15.73 -4.00 3.61
CA ILE A 40 -15.56 -2.87 4.53
C ILE A 40 -16.30 -1.65 3.99
N ARG A 41 -17.28 -1.18 4.76
CA ARG A 41 -18.08 0.02 4.46
C ARG A 41 -17.64 1.21 5.30
N GLN A 42 -17.38 0.96 6.59
CA GLN A 42 -16.91 1.94 7.54
C GLN A 42 -15.49 1.59 7.99
N LEU A 43 -14.70 2.59 8.31
CA LEU A 43 -13.33 2.38 8.82
C LEU A 43 -13.35 2.16 10.34
N VAL A 44 -14.09 1.11 10.77
CA VAL A 44 -14.32 0.75 12.18
C VAL A 44 -13.92 -0.70 12.45
N ASP A 45 -13.63 -0.99 13.72
CA ASP A 45 -13.10 -2.28 14.16
C ASP A 45 -14.01 -3.48 13.81
N ALA A 46 -15.34 -3.33 13.89
CA ALA A 46 -16.27 -4.41 13.54
C ALA A 46 -16.20 -4.81 12.06
N ASP A 47 -15.98 -3.83 11.14
CA ASP A 47 -15.78 -4.12 9.73
C ASP A 47 -14.42 -4.78 9.49
N PHE A 48 -13.39 -4.38 10.23
CA PHE A 48 -12.05 -4.98 10.16
C PHE A 48 -12.07 -6.44 10.61
N GLU A 49 -12.74 -6.77 11.70
CA GLU A 49 -12.86 -8.15 12.21
C GLU A 49 -13.56 -9.08 11.21
N ARG A 50 -14.66 -8.62 10.61
CA ARG A 50 -15.33 -9.38 9.54
C ARG A 50 -14.42 -9.63 8.35
N GLN A 51 -13.62 -8.65 7.97
CA GLN A 51 -12.69 -8.80 6.84
C GLN A 51 -11.56 -9.78 7.14
N LEU A 52 -10.99 -9.73 8.35
CA LEU A 52 -9.93 -10.65 8.77
C LEU A 52 -10.35 -12.12 8.64
N GLN A 53 -11.61 -12.44 8.96
CA GLN A 53 -12.16 -13.81 8.84
C GLN A 53 -12.24 -14.31 7.39
N ARG A 54 -12.27 -13.41 6.40
CA ARG A 54 -12.43 -13.74 4.97
C ARG A 54 -11.12 -13.77 4.19
N ILE A 55 -10.01 -13.31 4.78
CA ILE A 55 -8.72 -13.17 4.08
C ILE A 55 -8.26 -14.50 3.49
N GLU A 56 -8.38 -15.58 4.25
CA GLU A 56 -7.86 -16.89 3.85
C GLU A 56 -8.64 -17.50 2.68
N GLU A 57 -9.97 -17.38 2.70
CA GLU A 57 -10.84 -17.81 1.59
C GLU A 57 -10.56 -16.97 0.33
N ALA A 58 -10.46 -15.65 0.47
CA ALA A 58 -10.13 -14.76 -0.63
C ALA A 58 -8.74 -15.02 -1.24
N ALA A 59 -7.76 -15.37 -0.40
CA ALA A 59 -6.43 -15.75 -0.88
C ALA A 59 -6.47 -17.10 -1.62
N ALA A 60 -7.23 -18.08 -1.14
CA ALA A 60 -7.41 -19.38 -1.81
C ALA A 60 -7.98 -19.23 -3.22
N ASP A 61 -9.02 -18.39 -3.38
CA ASP A 61 -9.60 -18.07 -4.70
C ASP A 61 -8.56 -17.51 -5.68
N LEU A 62 -7.68 -16.61 -5.21
CA LEU A 62 -6.61 -16.05 -6.05
C LEU A 62 -5.52 -17.08 -6.40
N VAL A 63 -5.25 -18.03 -5.51
CA VAL A 63 -4.34 -19.16 -5.78
C VAL A 63 -4.91 -20.07 -6.86
N ASP A 64 -6.19 -20.42 -6.79
CA ASP A 64 -6.88 -21.23 -7.79
C ASP A 64 -6.88 -20.56 -9.17
N ASN A 65 -6.89 -19.22 -9.20
CA ASN A 65 -6.75 -18.40 -10.39
C ASN A 65 -5.30 -18.19 -10.86
N LYS A 66 -4.33 -18.90 -10.26
CA LYS A 66 -2.91 -18.93 -10.65
C LYS A 66 -2.23 -17.57 -10.59
N CYS A 67 -2.44 -16.84 -9.52
CA CYS A 67 -1.67 -15.64 -9.22
C CYS A 67 -0.23 -16.00 -8.83
N ASP A 68 0.76 -15.25 -9.32
CA ASP A 68 2.18 -15.45 -9.04
C ASP A 68 2.59 -14.92 -7.65
N SER A 69 1.85 -13.94 -7.14
CA SER A 69 1.96 -13.42 -5.78
C SER A 69 0.65 -12.78 -5.33
N ILE A 70 0.43 -12.68 -4.02
CA ILE A 70 -0.82 -12.14 -3.45
C ILE A 70 -0.50 -11.06 -2.42
N ILE A 71 -1.15 -9.91 -2.55
CA ILE A 71 -1.14 -8.82 -1.57
C ILE A 71 -2.46 -8.78 -0.83
N ILE A 72 -2.40 -8.71 0.50
CA ILE A 72 -3.57 -8.51 1.36
C ILE A 72 -3.64 -7.03 1.71
N GLY A 73 -4.60 -6.33 1.13
CA GLY A 73 -4.82 -4.91 1.35
C GLY A 73 -5.39 -4.60 2.75
N GLY A 74 -5.35 -3.30 3.11
CA GLY A 74 -5.95 -2.80 4.34
C GLY A 74 -4.98 -2.67 5.50
N SER A 75 -4.02 -1.76 5.42
CA SER A 75 -3.09 -1.45 6.51
C SER A 75 -3.78 -1.23 7.86
N PRO A 76 -4.99 -0.61 7.96
CA PRO A 76 -5.72 -0.50 9.23
C PRO A 76 -6.07 -1.84 9.91
N LEU A 77 -6.22 -2.93 9.14
CA LEU A 77 -6.45 -4.27 9.71
C LEU A 77 -5.26 -4.72 10.56
N PHE A 78 -4.06 -4.53 10.03
CA PHE A 78 -2.81 -4.96 10.65
C PHE A 78 -2.33 -4.01 11.74
N THR A 79 -2.54 -2.70 11.59
CA THR A 79 -2.25 -1.74 12.67
C THR A 79 -3.14 -1.95 13.90
N LYS A 80 -4.36 -2.50 13.71
CA LYS A 80 -5.21 -2.96 14.81
C LYS A 80 -4.67 -4.22 15.50
N LEU A 81 -4.15 -5.18 14.73
CA LEU A 81 -3.59 -6.42 15.27
C LEU A 81 -2.23 -6.23 15.95
N GLY A 82 -1.53 -5.14 15.62
CA GLY A 82 -0.21 -4.81 16.16
C GLY A 82 0.95 -5.30 15.30
N HIS A 83 2.12 -4.75 15.59
CA HIS A 83 3.37 -5.03 14.88
C HIS A 83 3.73 -6.53 14.91
N GLY A 84 4.15 -7.06 13.77
CA GLY A 84 4.52 -8.47 13.58
C GLY A 84 3.38 -9.37 13.13
N SER A 85 2.11 -8.98 13.35
CA SER A 85 0.94 -9.75 12.88
C SER A 85 0.88 -9.91 11.37
N ASP A 86 1.38 -8.92 10.66
CA ASP A 86 1.50 -8.90 9.21
C ASP A 86 2.50 -9.95 8.72
N ILE A 87 3.69 -10.01 9.33
CA ILE A 87 4.73 -10.99 9.01
C ILE A 87 4.26 -12.42 9.30
N GLU A 88 3.62 -12.64 10.45
CA GLU A 88 3.10 -13.94 10.85
C GLU A 88 2.03 -14.43 9.85
N MET A 89 1.05 -13.59 9.52
CA MET A 89 0.01 -13.92 8.55
C MET A 89 0.59 -14.22 7.17
N GLY A 90 1.50 -13.39 6.68
CA GLY A 90 2.17 -13.59 5.38
C GLY A 90 2.91 -14.93 5.32
N LYS A 91 3.69 -15.27 6.33
CA LYS A 91 4.40 -16.55 6.43
C LYS A 91 3.43 -17.74 6.46
N ARG A 92 2.40 -17.67 7.29
CA ARG A 92 1.39 -18.72 7.42
C ARG A 92 0.68 -19.01 6.10
N LEU A 93 0.21 -17.97 5.42
CA LEU A 93 -0.51 -18.12 4.15
C LEU A 93 0.40 -18.54 3.01
N THR A 94 1.64 -18.02 2.95
CA THR A 94 2.64 -18.47 1.97
C THR A 94 2.94 -19.98 2.12
N THR A 95 3.13 -20.45 3.36
CA THR A 95 3.35 -21.88 3.64
C THR A 95 2.13 -22.71 3.26
N LYS A 96 0.93 -22.23 3.57
CA LYS A 96 -0.32 -22.94 3.27
C LYS A 96 -0.56 -23.11 1.78
N PHE A 97 -0.34 -22.07 1.00
CA PHE A 97 -0.72 -22.02 -0.41
C PHE A 97 0.42 -22.29 -1.39
N GLY A 98 1.69 -22.26 -0.95
CA GLY A 98 2.84 -22.41 -1.81
C GLY A 98 3.07 -21.25 -2.80
N VAL A 99 2.32 -20.16 -2.65
CA VAL A 99 2.42 -18.92 -3.42
C VAL A 99 2.81 -17.79 -2.46
N PRO A 100 3.72 -16.88 -2.83
CA PRO A 100 4.06 -15.74 -1.99
C PRO A 100 2.84 -14.89 -1.64
N VAL A 101 2.54 -14.75 -0.34
CA VAL A 101 1.45 -13.92 0.19
C VAL A 101 2.02 -12.94 1.20
N ALA A 102 1.69 -11.66 1.06
CA ALA A 102 2.08 -10.66 2.03
C ALA A 102 0.97 -9.63 2.27
N PRO A 103 0.76 -9.21 3.53
CA PRO A 103 0.03 -7.99 3.81
C PRO A 103 0.66 -6.77 3.14
N GLY A 104 -0.16 -5.85 2.66
CA GLY A 104 0.30 -4.65 2.00
C GLY A 104 1.19 -3.78 2.88
N ILE A 105 0.88 -3.71 4.19
CA ILE A 105 1.70 -2.97 5.16
C ILE A 105 3.14 -3.53 5.25
N THR A 106 3.33 -4.84 5.08
CA THR A 106 4.67 -5.43 4.96
C THR A 106 5.42 -4.86 3.77
N GLY A 107 4.75 -4.78 2.61
CA GLY A 107 5.32 -4.15 1.41
C GLY A 107 5.62 -2.66 1.59
N GLU A 108 4.75 -1.93 2.30
CA GLU A 108 4.96 -0.52 2.65
C GLU A 108 6.21 -0.34 3.52
N ILE A 109 6.38 -1.16 4.55
CA ILE A 109 7.57 -1.16 5.43
C ILE A 109 8.85 -1.49 4.65
N GLU A 110 8.80 -2.52 3.79
CA GLU A 110 9.95 -2.91 2.98
C GLU A 110 10.31 -1.84 1.94
N ALA A 111 9.33 -1.18 1.33
CA ALA A 111 9.54 -0.08 0.41
C ALA A 111 10.25 1.10 1.08
N LEU A 112 9.78 1.51 2.26
CA LEU A 112 10.43 2.56 3.06
C LEU A 112 11.88 2.20 3.41
N LYS A 113 12.12 0.96 3.84
CA LYS A 113 13.47 0.47 4.17
C LYS A 113 14.39 0.40 2.94
N SER A 114 13.86 0.01 1.77
CA SER A 114 14.65 -0.11 0.54
C SER A 114 15.24 1.20 0.05
N LEU A 115 14.59 2.32 0.38
CA LEU A 115 15.05 3.68 0.07
C LEU A 115 15.75 4.36 1.25
N ASN A 116 16.15 3.58 2.29
CA ASN A 116 16.86 4.06 3.47
C ASN A 116 16.13 5.16 4.25
N ILE A 117 14.80 5.23 4.16
CA ILE A 117 14.00 6.17 4.92
C ILE A 117 13.99 5.74 6.38
N LYS A 118 14.31 6.64 7.30
CA LYS A 118 14.26 6.43 8.77
C LYS A 118 13.34 7.44 9.45
N LYS A 119 13.41 8.70 9.03
CA LYS A 119 12.54 9.78 9.50
C LYS A 119 11.52 10.09 8.41
N LEU A 120 10.25 10.10 8.75
CA LEU A 120 9.22 10.33 7.74
C LEU A 120 8.11 11.25 8.23
N VAL A 121 7.48 11.91 7.29
CA VAL A 121 6.17 12.50 7.45
C VAL A 121 5.14 11.60 6.78
N VAL A 122 3.94 11.52 7.37
CA VAL A 122 2.87 10.62 6.89
C VAL A 122 1.62 11.43 6.59
N ALA A 123 1.19 11.39 5.32
CA ALA A 123 -0.05 12.01 4.87
C ALA A 123 -1.11 10.94 4.62
N THR A 124 -2.26 11.01 5.29
CA THR A 124 -3.31 9.99 5.20
C THR A 124 -4.66 10.59 4.81
N PRO A 125 -5.61 9.80 4.33
CA PRO A 125 -7.00 10.25 4.25
C PRO A 125 -7.77 10.04 5.57
N HIS A 126 -7.19 9.35 6.56
CA HIS A 126 -7.87 8.81 7.73
C HIS A 126 -8.07 9.83 8.87
N GLU A 127 -8.90 9.44 9.85
CA GLU A 127 -9.08 10.13 11.13
C GLU A 127 -7.89 9.86 12.08
N ASP A 128 -7.78 10.69 13.12
CA ASP A 128 -6.68 10.67 14.08
C ASP A 128 -6.52 9.30 14.77
N THR A 129 -7.61 8.61 15.11
CA THR A 129 -7.55 7.28 15.75
C THR A 129 -6.81 6.26 14.87
N LEU A 130 -7.03 6.26 13.55
CA LEU A 130 -6.31 5.39 12.62
C LEU A 130 -4.88 5.89 12.38
N ASN A 131 -4.67 7.19 12.40
CA ASN A 131 -3.35 7.81 12.29
C ASN A 131 -2.46 7.44 13.48
N GLU A 132 -2.99 7.47 14.70
CA GLU A 132 -2.27 7.05 15.91
C GLU A 132 -1.84 5.58 15.85
N ARG A 133 -2.74 4.68 15.41
CA ARG A 133 -2.42 3.26 15.20
C ARG A 133 -1.34 3.08 14.12
N MET A 134 -1.43 3.82 13.01
CA MET A 134 -0.42 3.78 11.94
C MET A 134 0.93 4.29 12.45
N LYS A 135 0.95 5.41 13.18
CA LYS A 135 2.17 5.95 13.79
C LYS A 135 2.81 4.92 14.70
N ALA A 136 2.07 4.35 15.64
CA ALA A 136 2.58 3.34 16.56
C ALA A 136 3.17 2.11 15.84
N PHE A 137 2.52 1.66 14.75
CA PHE A 137 3.01 0.55 13.94
C PHE A 137 4.31 0.88 13.22
N LEU A 138 4.40 2.07 12.62
CA LEU A 138 5.61 2.55 11.95
C LEU A 138 6.79 2.71 12.94
N GLU A 139 6.54 3.27 14.12
CA GLU A 139 7.55 3.43 15.16
C GLU A 139 8.03 2.07 15.69
N ALA A 140 7.12 1.11 15.90
CA ALA A 140 7.47 -0.28 16.25
C ALA A 140 8.25 -0.99 15.13
N SER A 141 8.10 -0.56 13.87
CA SER A 141 8.85 -1.05 12.71
C SER A 141 10.23 -0.40 12.53
N GLY A 142 10.59 0.53 13.43
CA GLY A 142 11.90 1.19 13.49
C GLY A 142 11.99 2.53 12.78
N PHE A 143 10.86 3.16 12.44
CA PHE A 143 10.82 4.49 11.85
C PHE A 143 10.62 5.57 12.92
N ASN A 144 11.08 6.79 12.65
CA ASN A 144 10.76 7.98 13.40
C ASN A 144 9.71 8.79 12.63
N VAL A 145 8.46 8.79 13.12
CA VAL A 145 7.35 9.54 12.50
C VAL A 145 7.35 10.97 13.05
N LEU A 146 7.94 11.90 12.29
CA LEU A 146 8.05 13.31 12.66
C LEU A 146 6.68 14.00 12.71
N LYS A 147 5.84 13.71 11.71
CA LYS A 147 4.47 14.21 11.63
C LYS A 147 3.56 13.18 10.94
N ILE A 148 2.32 13.13 11.38
CA ILE A 148 1.23 12.43 10.71
C ILE A 148 -0.02 13.29 10.73
N GLN A 149 -0.70 13.40 9.59
CA GLN A 149 -1.96 14.13 9.49
C GLN A 149 -2.84 13.52 8.41
N GLY A 150 -4.16 13.55 8.65
CA GLY A 150 -5.17 13.05 7.72
C GLY A 150 -6.26 14.06 7.39
N TYR A 151 -7.10 13.68 6.43
CA TYR A 151 -8.30 14.43 6.04
C TYR A 151 -9.54 14.07 6.88
N GLY A 152 -9.46 13.07 7.77
CA GLY A 152 -10.57 12.67 8.63
C GLY A 152 -11.70 11.92 7.91
N VAL A 153 -11.41 11.22 6.82
CA VAL A 153 -12.40 10.45 6.06
C VAL A 153 -12.84 9.22 6.84
N ARG A 154 -14.15 9.08 7.04
CA ARG A 154 -14.80 7.99 7.80
C ARG A 154 -15.39 6.91 6.93
N LYS A 155 -16.03 7.31 5.83
CA LYS A 155 -16.65 6.36 4.92
C LYS A 155 -15.63 5.88 3.89
N ASN A 156 -15.52 4.57 3.77
CA ASN A 156 -14.58 3.97 2.84
C ASN A 156 -14.87 4.32 1.37
N ALA A 157 -16.13 4.56 1.02
CA ALA A 157 -16.52 4.98 -0.34
C ALA A 157 -15.96 6.36 -0.72
N ASP A 158 -15.90 7.29 0.24
CA ASP A 158 -15.48 8.67 -0.02
C ASP A 158 -13.98 8.79 -0.35
N LEU A 159 -13.19 7.74 -0.08
CA LEU A 159 -11.74 7.73 -0.36
C LEU A 159 -11.41 7.80 -1.85
N THR A 160 -12.19 7.12 -2.69
CA THR A 160 -11.97 7.08 -4.14
C THR A 160 -12.39 8.40 -4.82
N ASP A 161 -13.33 9.11 -4.22
CA ASP A 161 -13.88 10.36 -4.76
C ASP A 161 -13.08 11.60 -4.33
N MET A 162 -11.96 11.41 -3.59
CA MET A 162 -11.08 12.53 -3.23
C MET A 162 -10.37 13.10 -4.46
N ASP A 163 -10.10 14.41 -4.42
CA ASP A 163 -9.28 15.10 -5.42
C ASP A 163 -7.94 14.39 -5.60
N VAL A 164 -7.58 14.08 -6.84
CA VAL A 164 -6.34 13.38 -7.20
C VAL A 164 -5.07 14.11 -6.74
N HIS A 165 -5.15 15.43 -6.49
CA HIS A 165 -4.07 16.24 -5.96
C HIS A 165 -4.11 16.41 -4.43
N ALA A 166 -5.09 15.82 -3.75
CA ALA A 166 -5.24 15.98 -2.30
C ALA A 166 -4.03 15.40 -1.55
N ALA A 167 -3.54 14.23 -1.97
CA ALA A 167 -2.38 13.59 -1.39
C ALA A 167 -1.13 14.47 -1.50
N TYR A 168 -0.87 15.02 -2.68
CA TYR A 168 0.23 15.95 -2.91
C TYR A 168 0.16 17.17 -1.99
N LYS A 169 -1.01 17.83 -1.93
CA LYS A 169 -1.19 19.06 -1.14
C LYS A 169 -0.87 18.87 0.35
N ILE A 170 -1.38 17.79 0.96
CA ILE A 170 -1.13 17.53 2.38
C ILE A 170 0.30 17.02 2.60
N ALA A 171 0.83 16.16 1.75
CA ALA A 171 2.17 15.62 1.87
C ALA A 171 3.25 16.73 1.77
N LYS A 172 3.12 17.62 0.80
CA LYS A 172 4.02 18.77 0.64
C LYS A 172 3.99 19.67 1.87
N ARG A 173 2.80 20.06 2.33
CA ARG A 173 2.63 20.91 3.54
C ARG A 173 3.26 20.25 4.78
N LEU A 174 3.12 18.94 4.96
CA LEU A 174 3.71 18.24 6.10
C LEU A 174 5.23 18.20 6.00
N TYR A 175 5.77 17.96 4.81
CA TYR A 175 7.22 17.98 4.59
C TYR A 175 7.80 19.38 4.86
N GLU A 176 7.17 20.45 4.40
CA GLU A 176 7.59 21.84 4.67
C GLU A 176 7.67 22.15 6.18
N GLN A 177 6.86 21.47 7.01
CA GLN A 177 6.88 21.61 8.47
C GLN A 177 7.89 20.70 9.18
N ALA A 178 8.50 19.74 8.50
CA ALA A 178 9.52 18.82 9.01
C ALA A 178 10.51 18.45 7.88
N PRO A 179 11.27 19.42 7.36
CA PRO A 179 12.16 19.23 6.21
C PRO A 179 13.35 18.31 6.48
N GLU A 180 13.59 17.96 7.75
CA GLU A 180 14.56 16.95 8.16
C GLU A 180 14.11 15.51 7.94
N ALA A 181 12.89 15.29 7.40
CA ALA A 181 12.42 13.97 7.00
C ALA A 181 13.25 13.39 5.85
N ASP A 182 13.50 12.08 5.91
CA ASP A 182 14.21 11.36 4.86
C ASP A 182 13.28 11.03 3.68
N GLY A 183 11.96 11.06 3.90
CA GLY A 183 10.95 10.80 2.90
C GLY A 183 9.53 11.05 3.37
N VAL A 184 8.59 10.86 2.46
CA VAL A 184 7.14 11.01 2.68
C VAL A 184 6.45 9.66 2.48
N PHE A 185 5.53 9.32 3.37
CA PHE A 185 4.68 8.14 3.22
C PHE A 185 3.20 8.53 3.09
N VAL A 186 2.54 7.98 2.07
CA VAL A 186 1.13 8.24 1.75
C VAL A 186 0.37 6.91 1.75
N PRO A 187 -0.04 6.39 2.92
CA PRO A 187 -0.79 5.15 3.01
C PRO A 187 -2.23 5.31 2.50
N CYS A 188 -2.81 4.22 2.10
CA CYS A 188 -4.16 3.98 1.61
C CYS A 188 -4.26 3.73 0.09
N PRO A 189 -4.38 2.45 -0.34
CA PRO A 189 -4.46 2.09 -1.75
C PRO A 189 -5.81 2.42 -2.40
N ARG A 190 -6.76 2.99 -1.65
CA ARG A 190 -8.02 3.52 -2.17
C ARG A 190 -8.00 5.02 -2.45
N TRP A 191 -6.99 5.70 -1.97
CA TRP A 191 -6.81 7.12 -2.22
C TRP A 191 -6.05 7.31 -3.54
N PRO A 192 -6.53 8.14 -4.50
CA PRO A 192 -5.76 8.48 -5.70
C PRO A 192 -4.45 9.17 -5.31
N THR A 193 -3.31 8.60 -5.70
CA THR A 193 -2.02 9.07 -5.18
C THR A 193 -0.90 9.17 -6.20
N ILE A 194 -0.91 8.36 -7.27
CA ILE A 194 0.27 8.25 -8.14
C ILE A 194 0.50 9.45 -9.06
N THR A 195 -0.52 10.28 -9.29
CA THR A 195 -0.48 11.37 -10.28
C THR A 195 0.67 12.34 -10.04
N ASP A 196 0.92 12.68 -8.78
CA ASP A 196 1.87 13.74 -8.41
C ASP A 196 3.13 13.23 -7.69
N VAL A 197 3.34 11.91 -7.60
CA VAL A 197 4.49 11.35 -6.87
C VAL A 197 5.81 11.89 -7.42
N ASP A 198 6.01 11.76 -8.72
CA ASP A 198 7.25 12.19 -9.38
C ASP A 198 7.47 13.71 -9.29
N LEU A 199 6.38 14.49 -9.36
CA LEU A 199 6.42 15.93 -9.15
C LEU A 199 6.85 16.26 -7.72
N LEU A 200 6.23 15.62 -6.74
CA LEU A 200 6.52 15.89 -5.32
C LEU A 200 7.96 15.50 -4.98
N GLU A 201 8.44 14.33 -5.44
CA GLU A 201 9.84 13.93 -5.23
C GLU A 201 10.84 14.95 -5.80
N ARG A 202 10.58 15.49 -7.00
CA ARG A 202 11.43 16.52 -7.59
C ARG A 202 11.43 17.83 -6.81
N GLU A 203 10.27 18.23 -6.28
CA GLU A 203 10.15 19.48 -5.53
C GLU A 203 10.80 19.41 -4.15
N ILE A 204 10.65 18.30 -3.44
CA ILE A 204 11.17 18.15 -2.07
C ILE A 204 12.56 17.52 -2.03
N GLY A 205 13.04 16.93 -3.13
CA GLY A 205 14.32 16.22 -3.20
C GLY A 205 14.40 14.98 -2.32
N LYS A 206 13.27 14.35 -2.01
CA LYS A 206 13.16 13.16 -1.15
C LYS A 206 12.19 12.15 -1.72
N PRO A 207 12.38 10.83 -1.44
CA PRO A 207 11.45 9.79 -1.86
C PRO A 207 10.04 9.98 -1.31
N VAL A 208 9.06 9.66 -2.14
CA VAL A 208 7.63 9.64 -1.79
C VAL A 208 7.09 8.23 -2.05
N ILE A 209 6.62 7.56 -1.00
CA ILE A 209 6.08 6.20 -1.07
C ILE A 209 4.57 6.26 -0.90
N THR A 210 3.83 5.67 -1.83
CA THR A 210 2.38 5.46 -1.70
C THR A 210 2.06 3.99 -1.50
N SER A 211 0.90 3.67 -0.92
CA SER A 211 0.46 2.27 -0.79
C SER A 211 0.36 1.56 -2.14
N CYS A 212 -0.17 2.22 -3.15
CA CYS A 212 -0.32 1.60 -4.48
C CYS A 212 1.02 1.21 -5.08
N GLN A 213 2.01 2.11 -5.02
CA GLN A 213 3.37 1.81 -5.47
C GLN A 213 3.97 0.66 -4.65
N ALA A 214 3.90 0.72 -3.32
CA ALA A 214 4.49 -0.27 -2.43
C ALA A 214 3.88 -1.67 -2.62
N TYR A 215 2.57 -1.76 -2.82
CA TYR A 215 1.87 -3.01 -3.11
C TYR A 215 2.35 -3.64 -4.42
N ILE A 216 2.39 -2.85 -5.48
CA ILE A 216 2.82 -3.31 -6.81
C ILE A 216 4.30 -3.68 -6.80
N TRP A 217 5.13 -2.81 -6.25
CA TRP A 217 6.57 -3.04 -6.12
C TRP A 217 6.87 -4.34 -5.35
N HIS A 218 6.23 -4.54 -4.21
CA HIS A 218 6.43 -5.74 -3.39
C HIS A 218 5.90 -7.00 -4.08
N ALA A 219 4.72 -6.92 -4.70
CA ALA A 219 4.15 -8.04 -5.44
C ALA A 219 5.05 -8.51 -6.57
N LEU A 220 5.61 -7.59 -7.36
CA LEU A 220 6.54 -7.93 -8.45
C LEU A 220 7.85 -8.51 -7.92
N LYS A 221 8.37 -8.00 -6.81
CA LYS A 221 9.55 -8.60 -6.14
C LYS A 221 9.28 -10.01 -5.66
N MET A 222 8.13 -10.27 -5.02
CA MET A 222 7.73 -11.62 -4.60
C MET A 222 7.57 -12.57 -5.79
N ALA A 223 7.03 -12.10 -6.91
CA ALA A 223 6.93 -12.83 -8.17
C ALA A 223 8.27 -12.95 -8.93
N LYS A 224 9.35 -12.36 -8.41
CA LYS A 224 10.69 -12.32 -9.03
C LYS A 224 10.71 -11.72 -10.43
N VAL A 225 9.87 -10.73 -10.66
CA VAL A 225 9.77 -10.01 -11.92
C VAL A 225 10.48 -8.66 -11.81
N LYS A 226 11.43 -8.44 -12.72
CA LYS A 226 12.04 -7.13 -12.92
C LYS A 226 11.29 -6.38 -14.01
N GLN A 227 11.04 -5.09 -13.76
CA GLN A 227 10.34 -4.21 -14.70
C GLN A 227 10.83 -2.79 -14.56
N GLU A 228 11.27 -2.21 -15.65
CA GLU A 228 11.54 -0.77 -15.68
C GLU A 228 10.21 0.00 -15.63
N VAL A 229 10.06 0.88 -14.64
CA VAL A 229 8.89 1.75 -14.46
C VAL A 229 9.38 3.16 -14.17
N THR A 230 9.10 4.10 -15.07
CA THR A 230 9.52 5.50 -14.98
C THR A 230 8.31 6.44 -14.84
N GLY A 231 8.53 7.64 -14.27
CA GLY A 231 7.49 8.65 -14.12
C GLY A 231 6.59 8.45 -12.89
N PHE A 232 6.91 7.45 -12.04
CA PHE A 232 6.16 7.14 -10.81
C PHE A 232 7.09 7.07 -9.59
N GLY A 233 8.06 7.97 -9.52
CA GLY A 233 8.97 8.12 -8.39
C GLY A 233 10.04 7.03 -8.26
N SER A 234 10.91 7.25 -7.29
CA SER A 234 12.14 6.47 -7.08
C SER A 234 11.87 5.00 -6.68
N LEU A 235 10.77 4.72 -5.95
CA LEU A 235 10.42 3.34 -5.59
C LEU A 235 10.17 2.49 -6.84
N MET A 236 9.33 2.98 -7.75
CA MET A 236 8.97 2.21 -8.95
C MET A 236 10.17 2.07 -9.90
N ALA A 237 11.02 3.10 -10.02
CA ALA A 237 12.27 3.02 -10.79
C ALA A 237 13.22 1.93 -10.25
N SER A 238 13.18 1.63 -8.95
CA SER A 238 14.03 0.59 -8.34
C SER A 238 13.70 -0.84 -8.77
N LEU A 239 12.56 -1.08 -9.41
CA LEU A 239 12.16 -2.40 -9.94
C LEU A 239 13.02 -2.90 -11.12
N ALA A 240 13.79 -2.03 -11.76
CA ALA A 240 14.72 -2.42 -12.83
C ALA A 240 15.94 -3.19 -12.30
N ASN A 241 16.28 -3.00 -11.03
CA ASN A 241 17.46 -3.56 -10.36
C ASN A 241 17.11 -4.85 -9.56
#